data_ff28b8d0aad15ce1089d431e749cc867
#
_entry.id   ff28b8d0aad15ce1089d431e749cc867
#
_cell.length_a   1.000
_cell.length_b   1.000
_cell.length_c   1.000
_cell.angle_alpha   90.00
_cell.angle_beta   90.00
_cell.angle_gamma   90.00
#
_symmetry.space_group_name_H-M   'P 1'
#
loop_
_entity.id
_entity.type
_entity.pdbx_description
1 polymer ?
#
loop_
_entity_poly.entity_id
_entity_poly.type
_entity_poly.pdbx_seq_one_letter_code
_entity_poly.pdbx_strand_id
1 'polypeptide(L)'
;MSGAGTVLTSHDVTERLAWESQAPLTIRPSDFKPFPAKTNHVTERNKMKEVCKQCHGKVWVDDHFVKMDKVMIEYNDVYFKPAKKMLDDLYAKGLLDNTKFFDEKLEVEYYELWHHEGRRARFGAAMMAPDYAWWHGFYECKKRYNGYMEEARHLIETNKKAYVYPDFPNATGDTTRPKALFP
;
A
#
# COMPACT_ATOMS: atom_id res chain seq x y z
N MET A 1 -16.73 -19.59 -7.89
CA MET A 1 -16.78 -18.25 -7.32
C MET A 1 -17.76 -17.45 -8.11
N SER A 2 -18.61 -16.77 -7.43
CA SER A 2 -19.81 -16.28 -8.01
C SER A 2 -19.73 -14.89 -8.56
N GLY A 3 -18.66 -14.29 -8.80
CA GLY A 3 -18.57 -12.89 -9.23
C GLY A 3 -19.73 -12.35 -10.11
N ALA A 4 -20.60 -13.21 -10.54
CA ALA A 4 -21.77 -12.90 -11.36
C ALA A 4 -23.04 -12.53 -10.57
N GLY A 5 -22.92 -12.18 -9.28
CA GLY A 5 -24.07 -11.71 -8.49
C GLY A 5 -25.07 -12.77 -8.05
N THR A 6 -24.76 -14.02 -8.25
CA THR A 6 -25.65 -15.12 -7.83
C THR A 6 -25.43 -15.53 -6.37
N VAL A 7 -24.20 -15.46 -5.88
CA VAL A 7 -23.86 -15.65 -4.47
C VAL A 7 -22.70 -14.71 -4.14
N LEU A 8 -22.93 -13.72 -3.33
CA LEU A 8 -21.87 -12.89 -2.77
C LEU A 8 -21.27 -13.63 -1.58
N THR A 9 -19.97 -13.86 -1.63
CA THR A 9 -19.24 -14.43 -0.51
C THR A 9 -18.11 -13.52 -0.09
N SER A 10 -17.75 -13.54 1.18
CA SER A 10 -16.58 -12.83 1.68
C SER A 10 -15.26 -13.34 1.08
N HIS A 11 -15.31 -14.47 0.38
CA HIS A 11 -14.17 -15.09 -0.29
C HIS A 11 -14.08 -14.76 -1.78
N ASP A 12 -15.03 -14.00 -2.32
CA ASP A 12 -14.92 -13.46 -3.68
C ASP A 12 -13.86 -12.36 -3.70
N VAL A 13 -12.72 -12.64 -4.32
CA VAL A 13 -11.56 -11.74 -4.37
C VAL A 13 -11.89 -10.46 -5.11
N THR A 14 -12.72 -10.54 -6.16
CA THR A 14 -13.10 -9.36 -6.94
C THR A 14 -13.95 -8.41 -6.14
N GLU A 15 -14.93 -8.91 -5.41
CA GLU A 15 -15.77 -8.10 -4.53
C GLU A 15 -14.96 -7.48 -3.38
N ARG A 16 -14.06 -8.25 -2.79
CA ARG A 16 -13.18 -7.73 -1.72
C ARG A 16 -12.23 -6.65 -2.22
N LEU A 17 -11.65 -6.82 -3.38
CA LEU A 17 -10.81 -5.79 -4.00
C LEU A 17 -11.60 -4.52 -4.29
N ALA A 18 -12.83 -4.65 -4.80
CA ALA A 18 -13.65 -3.51 -5.16
C ALA A 18 -13.91 -2.59 -3.95
N TRP A 19 -14.32 -3.12 -2.81
CA TRP A 19 -14.59 -2.28 -1.65
C TRP A 19 -13.32 -1.88 -0.87
N GLU A 20 -12.28 -2.70 -0.88
CA GLU A 20 -11.02 -2.36 -0.19
C GLU A 20 -10.27 -1.25 -0.94
N SER A 21 -10.13 -1.36 -2.25
CA SER A 21 -9.46 -0.32 -3.05
C SER A 21 -10.23 1.00 -3.11
N GLN A 22 -11.52 0.98 -2.86
CA GLN A 22 -12.37 2.17 -2.83
C GLN A 22 -12.52 2.76 -1.42
N ALA A 23 -11.97 2.11 -0.40
CA ALA A 23 -12.00 2.66 0.95
C ALA A 23 -11.24 4.00 1.01
N PRO A 24 -11.80 5.04 1.67
CA PRO A 24 -11.16 6.35 1.73
C PRO A 24 -9.84 6.33 2.50
N LEU A 25 -9.56 5.24 3.19
CA LEU A 25 -8.31 5.02 3.91
C LEU A 25 -7.17 4.54 3.00
N THR A 26 -7.47 4.06 1.78
CA THR A 26 -6.47 3.77 0.75
C THR A 26 -6.21 5.06 -0.03
N ILE A 27 -5.04 5.65 0.18
CA ILE A 27 -4.70 6.97 -0.33
C ILE A 27 -3.65 6.90 -1.44
N ARG A 28 -3.73 7.87 -2.37
CA ARG A 28 -2.78 8.01 -3.47
C ARG A 28 -1.46 8.61 -2.98
N PRO A 29 -0.31 8.20 -3.54
CA PRO A 29 0.98 8.80 -3.18
C PRO A 29 1.15 10.24 -3.63
N SER A 30 0.42 10.66 -4.67
CA SER A 30 0.57 11.99 -5.26
C SER A 30 0.02 13.13 -4.40
N ASP A 31 -1.08 12.89 -3.68
CA ASP A 31 -1.81 13.95 -2.97
C ASP A 31 -2.42 13.50 -1.64
N PHE A 32 -2.17 12.26 -1.23
CA PHE A 32 -2.73 11.63 -0.04
C PHE A 32 -4.26 11.66 0.04
N LYS A 33 -4.93 11.73 -1.11
CA LYS A 33 -6.38 11.62 -1.19
C LYS A 33 -6.82 10.20 -1.55
N PRO A 34 -8.05 9.82 -1.24
CA PRO A 34 -8.59 8.53 -1.64
C PRO A 34 -8.52 8.33 -3.16
N PHE A 35 -8.33 7.09 -3.61
CA PHE A 35 -8.45 6.77 -5.02
C PHE A 35 -9.87 7.05 -5.53
N PRO A 36 -10.01 7.57 -6.77
CA PRO A 36 -11.32 7.72 -7.37
C PRO A 36 -12.03 6.37 -7.48
N ALA A 37 -13.29 6.32 -7.13
CA ALA A 37 -14.10 5.12 -7.17
C ALA A 37 -15.38 5.34 -7.97
N LYS A 38 -15.84 4.31 -8.69
CA LYS A 38 -17.11 4.33 -9.41
C LYS A 38 -18.32 4.17 -8.48
N THR A 39 -18.11 3.49 -7.36
CA THR A 39 -19.14 3.18 -6.37
C THR A 39 -18.74 3.72 -5.00
N ASN A 40 -19.73 3.91 -4.14
CA ASN A 40 -19.47 4.37 -2.78
C ASN A 40 -19.00 3.19 -1.92
N HIS A 41 -17.81 3.30 -1.32
CA HIS A 41 -17.22 2.23 -0.50
C HIS A 41 -18.08 1.85 0.72
N VAL A 42 -18.85 2.78 1.29
CA VAL A 42 -19.77 2.47 2.41
C VAL A 42 -20.87 1.55 1.93
N THR A 43 -21.43 1.82 0.75
CA THR A 43 -22.45 0.96 0.13
C THR A 43 -21.91 -0.45 -0.13
N GLU A 44 -20.73 -0.56 -0.72
CA GLU A 44 -20.13 -1.87 -1.01
C GLU A 44 -19.75 -2.62 0.28
N ARG A 45 -19.19 -1.92 1.25
CA ARG A 45 -18.90 -2.48 2.57
C ARG A 45 -20.17 -2.98 3.29
N ASN A 46 -21.26 -2.24 3.21
CA ASN A 46 -22.54 -2.67 3.80
C ASN A 46 -23.07 -3.94 3.14
N LYS A 47 -22.97 -4.08 1.83
CA LYS A 47 -23.28 -5.34 1.13
C LYS A 47 -22.44 -6.50 1.68
N MET A 48 -21.14 -6.30 1.83
CA MET A 48 -20.23 -7.30 2.40
C MET A 48 -20.60 -7.66 3.84
N LYS A 49 -20.96 -6.67 4.66
CA LYS A 49 -21.43 -6.92 6.02
C LYS A 49 -22.70 -7.79 6.07
N GLU A 50 -23.63 -7.60 5.15
CA GLU A 50 -24.83 -8.44 5.08
C GLU A 50 -24.48 -9.89 4.71
N VAL A 51 -23.50 -10.11 3.84
CA VAL A 51 -22.99 -11.45 3.55
C VAL A 51 -22.37 -12.09 4.80
N CYS A 52 -21.50 -11.36 5.50
CA CYS A 52 -20.86 -11.86 6.72
C CYS A 52 -21.86 -12.23 7.82
N LYS A 53 -22.94 -11.44 7.97
CA LYS A 53 -23.98 -11.65 8.97
C LYS A 53 -24.82 -12.90 8.78
N GLN A 54 -24.73 -13.56 7.62
CA GLN A 54 -25.41 -14.86 7.42
C GLN A 54 -24.84 -15.95 8.34
N CYS A 55 -23.59 -15.82 8.75
CA CYS A 55 -22.92 -16.79 9.61
C CYS A 55 -22.35 -16.18 10.90
N HIS A 56 -22.10 -14.88 10.95
CA HIS A 56 -21.46 -14.19 12.06
C HIS A 56 -22.38 -13.19 12.74
N GLY A 57 -22.24 -13.02 14.05
CA GLY A 57 -22.97 -12.02 14.80
C GLY A 57 -22.61 -10.57 14.37
N LYS A 58 -23.60 -9.67 14.42
CA LYS A 58 -23.46 -8.28 13.99
C LYS A 58 -22.27 -7.56 14.62
N VAL A 59 -22.08 -7.72 15.93
CA VAL A 59 -20.98 -7.07 16.67
C VAL A 59 -19.63 -7.52 16.14
N TRP A 60 -19.45 -8.81 15.92
CA TRP A 60 -18.21 -9.36 15.37
C TRP A 60 -17.91 -8.79 13.97
N VAL A 61 -18.94 -8.74 13.11
CA VAL A 61 -18.78 -8.18 11.75
C VAL A 61 -18.41 -6.70 11.79
N ASP A 62 -19.11 -5.90 12.58
CA ASP A 62 -18.81 -4.47 12.67
C ASP A 62 -17.41 -4.21 13.24
N ASP A 63 -17.01 -4.96 14.25
CA ASP A 63 -15.69 -4.88 14.89
C ASP A 63 -14.54 -5.22 13.92
N HIS A 64 -14.75 -6.19 13.04
CA HIS A 64 -13.76 -6.50 12.00
C HIS A 64 -13.45 -5.30 11.12
N PHE A 65 -14.47 -4.60 10.62
CA PHE A 65 -14.27 -3.43 9.76
C PHE A 65 -13.66 -2.25 10.51
N VAL A 66 -13.99 -2.07 11.78
CA VAL A 66 -13.33 -1.07 12.63
C VAL A 66 -11.83 -1.36 12.79
N LYS A 67 -11.49 -2.63 13.04
CA LYS A 67 -10.08 -3.07 13.16
C LYS A 67 -9.34 -2.93 11.84
N MET A 68 -9.97 -3.30 10.74
CA MET A 68 -9.40 -3.12 9.39
C MET A 68 -9.09 -1.65 9.11
N ASP A 69 -10.02 -0.75 9.41
CA ASP A 69 -9.82 0.69 9.21
C ASP A 69 -8.64 1.23 10.04
N LYS A 70 -8.49 0.78 11.28
CA LYS A 70 -7.34 1.13 12.12
C LYS A 70 -6.01 0.68 11.51
N VAL A 71 -5.95 -0.51 10.93
CA VAL A 71 -4.76 -1.01 10.23
C VAL A 71 -4.41 -0.12 9.02
N MET A 72 -5.43 0.31 8.25
CA MET A 72 -5.20 1.22 7.12
C MET A 72 -4.65 2.57 7.58
N ILE A 73 -5.22 3.13 8.66
CA ILE A 73 -4.76 4.39 9.24
C ILE A 73 -3.32 4.25 9.75
N GLU A 74 -3.01 3.21 10.50
CA GLU A 74 -1.67 2.95 11.00
C GLU A 74 -0.66 2.84 9.86
N TYR A 75 -0.96 2.05 8.83
CA TYR A 75 -0.09 1.94 7.67
C TYR A 75 0.14 3.30 7.00
N ASN A 76 -0.92 4.06 6.76
CA ASN A 76 -0.83 5.36 6.09
C ASN A 76 0.00 6.37 6.89
N ASP A 77 -0.23 6.46 8.19
CA ASP A 77 0.34 7.53 9.01
C ASP A 77 1.75 7.20 9.54
N VAL A 78 2.01 5.94 9.85
CA VAL A 78 3.29 5.51 10.43
C VAL A 78 4.33 5.17 9.36
N TYR A 79 3.91 4.60 8.23
CA TYR A 79 4.84 4.08 7.22
C TYR A 79 4.76 4.85 5.91
N PHE A 80 3.58 4.93 5.30
CA PHE A 80 3.44 5.40 3.92
C PHE A 80 3.74 6.90 3.76
N LYS A 81 3.05 7.75 4.50
CA LYS A 81 3.25 9.21 4.40
C LYS A 81 4.66 9.65 4.74
N PRO A 82 5.28 9.19 5.86
CA PRO A 82 6.66 9.58 6.16
C PRO A 82 7.67 9.08 5.14
N ALA A 83 7.50 7.84 4.63
CA ALA A 83 8.38 7.31 3.60
C ALA A 83 8.25 8.09 2.29
N LYS A 84 7.02 8.43 1.87
CA LYS A 84 6.78 9.25 0.67
C LYS A 84 7.38 10.64 0.81
N LYS A 85 7.20 11.28 1.97
CA LYS A 85 7.81 12.57 2.23
C LYS A 85 9.34 12.51 2.13
N MET A 86 9.94 11.48 2.69
CA MET A 86 11.39 11.27 2.62
C MET A 86 11.86 11.10 1.17
N LEU A 87 11.13 10.33 0.36
CA LEU A 87 11.42 10.19 -1.07
C LEU A 87 11.39 11.54 -1.80
N ASP A 88 10.35 12.34 -1.54
CA ASP A 88 10.22 13.67 -2.14
C ASP A 88 11.36 14.62 -1.71
N ASP A 89 11.76 14.57 -0.44
CA ASP A 89 12.88 15.35 0.08
C ASP A 89 14.22 14.96 -0.60
N LEU A 90 14.43 13.67 -0.89
CA LEU A 90 15.61 13.19 -1.62
C LEU A 90 15.63 13.68 -3.07
N TYR A 91 14.51 13.61 -3.78
CA TYR A 91 14.39 14.18 -5.13
C TYR A 91 14.60 15.69 -5.14
N ALA A 92 13.98 16.40 -4.22
CA ALA A 92 14.13 17.85 -4.11
C ALA A 92 15.57 18.31 -3.84
N LYS A 93 16.36 17.47 -3.16
CA LYS A 93 17.78 17.70 -2.92
C LYS A 93 18.70 17.22 -4.03
N GLY A 94 18.19 16.58 -5.07
CA GLY A 94 18.97 16.00 -6.16
C GLY A 94 19.83 14.80 -5.74
N LEU A 95 19.46 14.16 -4.63
CA LEU A 95 20.12 12.94 -4.14
C LEU A 95 19.58 11.67 -4.82
N LEU A 96 18.43 11.77 -5.45
CA LEU A 96 17.82 10.81 -6.37
C LEU A 96 17.51 11.50 -7.69
N ASP A 97 17.50 10.74 -8.80
CA ASP A 97 17.18 11.21 -10.15
C ASP A 97 15.71 10.91 -10.48
N ASN A 98 14.85 11.92 -10.44
CA ASN A 98 13.43 11.77 -10.75
C ASN A 98 13.11 11.64 -12.26
N THR A 99 14.11 11.70 -13.14
CA THR A 99 13.91 11.53 -14.59
C THR A 99 13.94 10.07 -15.02
N LYS A 100 14.57 9.22 -14.20
CA LYS A 100 14.58 7.77 -14.32
C LYS A 100 13.80 7.14 -13.20
N PHE A 101 13.48 5.88 -13.35
CA PHE A 101 12.66 5.20 -12.40
C PHE A 101 13.17 3.77 -12.14
N PHE A 102 13.26 3.39 -10.87
CA PHE A 102 13.80 2.12 -10.42
C PHE A 102 15.27 1.88 -10.74
N ASP A 103 16.04 2.87 -11.07
CA ASP A 103 17.48 2.71 -11.22
C ASP A 103 18.25 2.92 -9.91
N GLU A 104 17.63 3.53 -8.90
CA GLU A 104 18.25 3.79 -7.61
C GLU A 104 17.65 2.90 -6.50
N LYS A 105 18.55 2.43 -5.62
CA LYS A 105 18.21 1.51 -4.53
C LYS A 105 17.04 2.01 -3.68
N LEU A 106 17.04 3.28 -3.28
CA LEU A 106 15.98 3.81 -2.42
C LEU A 106 14.61 3.91 -3.09
N GLU A 107 14.54 4.04 -4.40
CA GLU A 107 13.27 3.95 -5.13
C GLU A 107 12.68 2.55 -5.07
N VAL A 108 13.55 1.53 -5.24
CA VAL A 108 13.16 0.12 -5.13
C VAL A 108 12.70 -0.20 -3.69
N GLU A 109 13.47 0.24 -2.69
CA GLU A 109 13.11 0.07 -1.27
C GLU A 109 11.77 0.72 -0.93
N TYR A 110 11.53 1.94 -1.43
CA TYR A 110 10.24 2.62 -1.25
C TYR A 110 9.10 1.87 -1.93
N TYR A 111 9.31 1.41 -3.18
CA TYR A 111 8.30 0.64 -3.91
C TYR A 111 7.94 -0.65 -3.17
N GLU A 112 8.91 -1.40 -2.70
CA GLU A 112 8.66 -2.63 -1.97
C GLU A 112 7.96 -2.36 -0.63
N LEU A 113 8.31 -1.27 0.05
CA LEU A 113 7.67 -0.89 1.31
C LEU A 113 6.15 -0.74 1.15
N TRP A 114 5.69 -0.02 0.12
CA TRP A 114 4.26 0.22 -0.05
C TRP A 114 3.57 -0.88 -0.87
N HIS A 115 4.21 -1.37 -1.92
CA HIS A 115 3.61 -2.33 -2.85
C HIS A 115 3.67 -3.76 -2.32
N HIS A 116 4.76 -4.15 -1.67
CA HIS A 116 4.94 -5.50 -1.15
C HIS A 116 4.46 -5.61 0.29
N GLU A 117 5.23 -5.08 1.24
CA GLU A 117 5.01 -5.28 2.66
C GLU A 117 3.75 -4.56 3.15
N GLY A 118 3.60 -3.30 2.79
CA GLY A 118 2.41 -2.52 3.17
C GLY A 118 1.13 -3.08 2.57
N ARG A 119 1.20 -3.59 1.34
CA ARG A 119 0.07 -4.29 0.72
C ARG A 119 -0.28 -5.57 1.47
N ARG A 120 0.71 -6.39 1.83
CA ARG A 120 0.50 -7.61 2.61
C ARG A 120 -0.14 -7.32 3.96
N ALA A 121 0.33 -6.31 4.68
CA ALA A 121 -0.24 -5.89 5.95
C ALA A 121 -1.73 -5.51 5.81
N ARG A 122 -2.06 -4.66 4.84
CA ARG A 122 -3.43 -4.19 4.60
C ARG A 122 -4.35 -5.31 4.12
N PHE A 123 -3.93 -6.09 3.13
CA PHE A 123 -4.72 -7.22 2.64
C PHE A 123 -4.83 -8.34 3.67
N GLY A 124 -3.77 -8.59 4.44
CA GLY A 124 -3.82 -9.53 5.55
C GLY A 124 -4.91 -9.17 6.56
N ALA A 125 -5.00 -7.90 6.94
CA ALA A 125 -6.07 -7.41 7.81
C ALA A 125 -7.45 -7.53 7.17
N ALA A 126 -7.59 -7.12 5.90
CA ALA A 126 -8.85 -7.20 5.16
C ALA A 126 -9.35 -8.64 4.98
N MET A 127 -8.44 -9.58 4.80
CA MET A 127 -8.73 -11.00 4.61
C MET A 127 -8.81 -11.81 5.91
N MET A 128 -8.70 -11.17 7.07
CA MET A 128 -8.63 -11.84 8.38
C MET A 128 -7.50 -12.89 8.46
N ALA A 129 -6.38 -12.60 7.86
CA ALA A 129 -5.20 -13.46 7.82
C ALA A 129 -4.11 -12.91 8.77
N PRO A 130 -4.08 -13.30 10.05
CA PRO A 130 -3.21 -12.70 11.06
C PRO A 130 -1.73 -12.90 10.74
N ASP A 131 -1.34 -14.03 10.17
CA ASP A 131 0.03 -14.30 9.77
C ASP A 131 0.49 -13.31 8.67
N TYR A 132 -0.35 -13.11 7.65
CA TYR A 132 -0.07 -12.13 6.59
C TYR A 132 -0.11 -10.68 7.08
N ALA A 133 -0.94 -10.36 8.06
CA ALA A 133 -0.94 -9.03 8.66
C ALA A 133 0.34 -8.78 9.49
N TRP A 134 0.76 -9.74 10.31
CA TRP A 134 1.87 -9.58 11.24
C TRP A 134 3.23 -9.94 10.66
N TRP A 135 3.48 -11.23 10.36
CA TRP A 135 4.81 -11.71 9.96
C TRP A 135 5.21 -11.26 8.55
N HIS A 136 4.32 -11.46 7.60
CA HIS A 136 4.59 -11.11 6.20
C HIS A 136 4.14 -9.68 5.85
N GLY A 137 3.48 -8.99 6.77
CA GLY A 137 3.01 -7.62 6.63
C GLY A 137 3.79 -6.64 7.51
N PHE A 138 3.26 -6.32 8.71
CA PHE A 138 3.82 -5.25 9.54
C PHE A 138 5.24 -5.49 10.03
N TYR A 139 5.65 -6.73 10.30
CA TYR A 139 7.03 -7.02 10.68
C TYR A 139 8.00 -6.63 9.56
N GLU A 140 7.76 -7.12 8.36
CA GLU A 140 8.62 -6.81 7.20
C GLU A 140 8.49 -5.33 6.79
N CYS A 141 7.28 -4.77 6.87
CA CYS A 141 7.05 -3.34 6.62
C CYS A 141 7.89 -2.46 7.55
N LYS A 142 7.87 -2.75 8.85
CA LYS A 142 8.67 -2.03 9.85
C LYS A 142 10.17 -2.18 9.63
N LYS A 143 10.62 -3.39 9.33
CA LYS A 143 12.03 -3.68 9.06
C LYS A 143 12.53 -2.89 7.83
N ARG A 144 11.79 -2.96 6.72
CA ARG A 144 12.12 -2.22 5.51
C ARG A 144 12.05 -0.70 5.73
N TYR A 145 11.00 -0.22 6.38
CA TYR A 145 10.85 1.20 6.71
C TYR A 145 12.03 1.75 7.50
N ASN A 146 12.49 1.03 8.52
CA ASN A 146 13.63 1.46 9.31
C ASN A 146 14.91 1.54 8.47
N GLY A 147 15.21 0.51 7.67
CA GLY A 147 16.37 0.51 6.79
C GLY A 147 16.31 1.62 5.72
N TYR A 148 15.15 1.79 5.09
CA TYR A 148 14.90 2.87 4.15
C TYR A 148 15.14 4.26 4.77
N MET A 149 14.55 4.51 5.93
CA MET A 149 14.67 5.81 6.62
C MET A 149 16.07 6.08 7.13
N GLU A 150 16.79 5.06 7.58
CA GLU A 150 18.19 5.16 8.01
C GLU A 150 19.09 5.56 6.85
N GLU A 151 19.03 4.82 5.74
CA GLU A 151 19.81 5.12 4.54
C GLU A 151 19.48 6.50 3.95
N ALA A 152 18.20 6.83 3.85
CA ALA A 152 17.76 8.13 3.36
C ALA A 152 18.31 9.30 4.18
N ARG A 153 18.26 9.21 5.51
CA ARG A 153 18.87 10.20 6.40
C ARG A 153 20.38 10.32 6.21
N HIS A 154 21.05 9.18 6.11
CA HIS A 154 22.50 9.15 5.87
C HIS A 154 22.87 9.87 4.56
N LEU A 155 22.12 9.68 3.48
CA LEU A 155 22.35 10.39 2.22
C LEU A 155 22.15 11.90 2.38
N ILE A 156 21.12 12.32 3.09
CA ILE A 156 20.87 13.73 3.37
C ILE A 156 22.01 14.35 4.20
N GLU A 157 22.42 13.68 5.27
CA GLU A 157 23.50 14.16 6.16
C GLU A 157 24.87 14.24 5.48
N THR A 158 25.15 13.28 4.61
CA THR A 158 26.45 13.24 3.89
C THR A 158 26.42 13.94 2.55
N ASN A 159 25.27 14.40 2.10
CA ASN A 159 25.04 14.97 0.76
C ASN A 159 25.53 14.04 -0.36
N LYS A 160 25.35 12.73 -0.20
CA LYS A 160 25.74 11.73 -1.19
C LYS A 160 24.52 11.29 -1.99
N LYS A 161 24.73 11.03 -3.27
CA LYS A 161 23.70 10.43 -4.13
C LYS A 161 23.44 8.99 -3.73
N ALA A 162 22.22 8.53 -3.97
CA ALA A 162 21.84 7.14 -3.79
C ALA A 162 22.64 6.21 -4.69
N TYR A 163 22.74 4.97 -4.29
CA TYR A 163 23.36 3.92 -5.10
C TYR A 163 22.48 3.62 -6.32
N VAL A 164 23.09 3.70 -7.49
CA VAL A 164 22.46 3.38 -8.77
C VAL A 164 22.81 1.92 -9.13
N TYR A 165 21.79 1.14 -9.47
CA TYR A 165 22.01 -0.22 -9.97
C TYR A 165 22.53 -0.17 -11.41
N PRO A 166 23.76 -0.66 -11.70
CA PRO A 166 24.39 -0.48 -13.00
C PRO A 166 23.67 -1.22 -14.15
N ASP A 167 22.94 -2.27 -13.81
CA ASP A 167 22.31 -3.18 -14.78
C ASP A 167 20.85 -3.46 -14.42
N PHE A 168 20.11 -2.45 -13.99
CA PHE A 168 18.69 -2.60 -13.74
C PHE A 168 17.88 -2.20 -14.99
N PRO A 169 17.75 -3.11 -15.98
CA PRO A 169 16.82 -2.85 -17.06
C PRO A 169 15.42 -2.89 -16.44
N ASN A 170 14.65 -1.84 -16.60
CA ASN A 170 13.23 -2.01 -16.39
C ASN A 170 12.75 -3.11 -17.34
N ALA A 171 11.75 -3.88 -16.93
CA ALA A 171 11.29 -5.07 -17.65
C ALA A 171 10.84 -4.79 -19.10
N THR A 172 10.72 -3.53 -19.49
CA THR A 172 10.30 -3.06 -20.81
C THR A 172 11.45 -2.45 -21.64
N GLY A 173 12.64 -2.32 -21.07
CA GLY A 173 13.75 -1.57 -21.71
C GLY A 173 13.51 -0.05 -21.78
N ASP A 174 12.42 0.43 -21.25
CA ASP A 174 12.09 1.87 -21.14
C ASP A 174 12.70 2.42 -19.85
N THR A 175 13.57 3.42 -19.98
CA THR A 175 14.20 4.12 -18.85
C THR A 175 13.36 5.30 -18.34
N THR A 176 12.23 5.57 -18.96
CA THR A 176 11.32 6.64 -18.54
C THR A 176 10.39 6.17 -17.43
N ARG A 177 10.10 7.07 -16.50
CA ARG A 177 9.19 6.78 -15.39
C ARG A 177 7.80 6.42 -15.91
N PRO A 178 7.23 5.24 -15.59
CA PRO A 178 5.88 4.90 -15.98
C PRO A 178 4.89 5.82 -15.28
N LYS A 179 4.26 6.73 -16.01
CA LYS A 179 3.27 7.69 -15.48
C LYS A 179 2.09 7.02 -14.76
N ALA A 180 1.81 5.75 -15.07
CA ALA A 180 0.71 4.99 -14.48
C ALA A 180 0.96 4.45 -13.07
N LEU A 181 2.23 4.31 -12.64
CA LEU A 181 2.57 3.76 -11.33
C LEU A 181 2.75 4.85 -10.25
N PHE A 182 2.94 6.09 -10.67
CA PHE A 182 3.18 7.24 -9.78
C PHE A 182 2.51 8.49 -10.34
N PRO A 183 1.17 8.51 -10.35
CA PRO A 183 0.43 9.69 -10.77
C PRO A 183 0.66 10.89 -9.86
#